data_a0c13e274fb6f2dd69ddfb08d1e286ff
#
_entry.id   a0c13e274fb6f2dd69ddfb08d1e286ff
#
_cell.length_a   1.000
_cell.length_b   1.000
_cell.length_c   1.000
_cell.angle_alpha   90.00
_cell.angle_beta   90.00
_cell.angle_gamma   90.00
#
_symmetry.space_group_name_H-M   'P 1'
#
loop_
_entity.id
_entity.type
_entity.pdbx_description
1 polymer ?
#
loop_
_entity_poly.entity_id
_entity_poly.type
_entity_poly.pdbx_seq_one_letter_code
_entity_poly.pdbx_strand_id
1 'polypeptide(L)'
;IENIAHQIKTPLAIITMKLEMLEEKCDDSSQRKEIADCTGNAFRIKTFIKKLLDISRFEAGKVVMKSDEVDVAAILQESINSSVVDRNRITTDYGDEKLCMYADEGWIVECFINLLDNCAEYLADDNTKVYVDVTRKNDDCVVTIADNGKGLSTEQFNSIFNRFETNGSAADFKAGIGLNLSKLIIEAHHGSIKAGNSEKYGGAEFVVTLPMYRLKTKYQSM
;
A
#
# COMPACT_ATOMS: atom_id res chain seq x y z
N ILE A 1 -19.14 -12.33 -2.33
CA ILE A 1 -17.71 -12.28 -2.01
C ILE A 1 -17.50 -12.20 -0.49
N GLU A 2 -18.24 -11.36 0.28
CA GLU A 2 -18.10 -11.23 1.75
C GLU A 2 -18.32 -12.57 2.48
N ASN A 3 -19.32 -13.37 2.09
CA ASN A 3 -19.60 -14.67 2.70
C ASN A 3 -18.47 -15.69 2.45
N ILE A 4 -17.93 -15.73 1.24
CA ILE A 4 -16.80 -16.61 0.88
C ILE A 4 -15.55 -16.24 1.68
N ALA A 5 -15.27 -14.96 1.80
CA ALA A 5 -14.10 -14.51 2.55
C ALA A 5 -14.20 -14.80 4.05
N HIS A 6 -15.40 -14.71 4.63
CA HIS A 6 -15.60 -15.13 6.03
C HIS A 6 -15.35 -16.63 6.20
N GLN A 7 -15.82 -17.45 5.24
CA GLN A 7 -15.60 -18.89 5.25
C GLN A 7 -14.13 -19.27 5.06
N ILE A 8 -13.32 -18.46 4.38
CA ILE A 8 -11.87 -18.71 4.22
C ILE A 8 -11.09 -18.19 5.44
N LYS A 9 -11.47 -17.06 6.04
CA LYS A 9 -10.76 -16.49 7.22
C LYS A 9 -10.72 -17.48 8.39
N THR A 10 -11.80 -18.19 8.66
CA THR A 10 -11.91 -19.12 9.78
C THR A 10 -10.92 -20.30 9.68
N PRO A 11 -10.89 -21.12 8.60
CA PRO A 11 -9.92 -22.19 8.48
C PRO A 11 -8.48 -21.68 8.43
N LEU A 12 -8.24 -20.51 7.83
CA LEU A 12 -6.91 -19.93 7.77
C LEU A 12 -6.40 -19.50 9.16
N ALA A 13 -7.28 -18.94 10.00
CA ALA A 13 -6.93 -18.61 11.40
C ALA A 13 -6.57 -19.88 12.20
N ILE A 14 -7.29 -20.98 11.98
CA ILE A 14 -6.99 -22.27 12.63
C ILE A 14 -5.64 -22.81 12.14
N ILE A 15 -5.32 -22.71 10.85
CA ILE A 15 -4.04 -23.14 10.28
C ILE A 15 -2.91 -22.32 10.89
N THR A 16 -3.03 -20.99 10.92
CA THR A 16 -2.01 -20.08 11.51
C THR A 16 -1.75 -20.42 12.98
N MET A 17 -2.82 -20.54 13.77
CA MET A 17 -2.70 -20.91 15.19
C MET A 17 -1.98 -22.26 15.41
N LYS A 18 -2.29 -23.26 14.58
CA LYS A 18 -1.63 -24.57 14.67
C LYS A 18 -0.16 -24.52 14.29
N LEU A 19 0.20 -23.72 13.28
CA LEU A 19 1.59 -23.53 12.87
C LEU A 19 2.39 -22.82 13.97
N GLU A 20 1.85 -21.77 14.60
CA GLU A 20 2.45 -21.09 15.74
C GLU A 20 2.69 -22.05 16.91
N MET A 21 1.70 -22.89 17.26
CA MET A 21 1.85 -23.90 18.31
C MET A 21 2.90 -24.98 17.98
N LEU A 22 3.06 -25.32 16.70
CA LEU A 22 4.09 -26.28 16.26
C LEU A 22 5.49 -25.63 16.32
N GLU A 23 5.60 -24.36 15.92
CA GLU A 23 6.85 -23.60 15.97
C GLU A 23 7.40 -23.49 17.40
N GLU A 24 6.52 -23.22 18.39
CA GLU A 24 6.88 -23.16 19.81
C GLU A 24 7.40 -24.49 20.36
N LYS A 25 6.91 -25.62 19.83
CA LYS A 25 7.24 -26.98 20.31
C LYS A 25 8.34 -27.65 19.51
N CYS A 26 8.81 -27.03 18.43
CA CYS A 26 9.78 -27.61 17.52
C CYS A 26 11.21 -27.32 18.01
N ASP A 27 11.97 -28.37 18.34
CA ASP A 27 13.38 -28.23 18.74
C ASP A 27 14.35 -28.29 17.55
N ASP A 28 13.91 -28.85 16.41
CA ASP A 28 14.71 -28.96 15.19
C ASP A 28 14.70 -27.64 14.42
N SER A 29 15.89 -27.07 14.23
CA SER A 29 16.05 -25.76 13.57
C SER A 29 15.61 -25.76 12.11
N SER A 30 15.75 -26.87 11.38
CA SER A 30 15.32 -27.00 9.98
C SER A 30 13.80 -27.04 9.87
N GLN A 31 13.16 -27.86 10.71
CA GLN A 31 11.70 -27.96 10.76
C GLN A 31 11.07 -26.64 11.24
N ARG A 32 11.70 -25.97 12.23
CA ARG A 32 11.23 -24.63 12.68
C ARG A 32 11.23 -23.62 11.55
N LYS A 33 12.27 -23.61 10.69
CA LYS A 33 12.31 -22.74 9.52
C LYS A 33 11.18 -23.06 8.53
N GLU A 34 10.91 -24.32 8.25
CA GLU A 34 9.80 -24.72 7.37
C GLU A 34 8.44 -24.30 7.93
N ILE A 35 8.24 -24.44 9.24
CA ILE A 35 7.01 -23.98 9.92
C ILE A 35 6.86 -22.46 9.80
N ALA A 36 7.94 -21.70 10.06
CA ALA A 36 7.94 -20.25 9.92
C ALA A 36 7.60 -19.80 8.47
N ASP A 37 8.14 -20.49 7.46
CA ASP A 37 7.81 -20.24 6.05
C ASP A 37 6.32 -20.52 5.76
N CYS A 38 5.77 -21.60 6.31
CA CYS A 38 4.33 -21.91 6.20
C CYS A 38 3.46 -20.85 6.89
N THR A 39 3.84 -20.40 8.07
CA THR A 39 3.17 -19.33 8.82
C THR A 39 3.18 -18.02 8.03
N GLY A 40 4.32 -17.66 7.45
CA GLY A 40 4.46 -16.50 6.57
C GLY A 40 3.51 -16.57 5.35
N ASN A 41 3.42 -17.74 4.71
CA ASN A 41 2.51 -17.95 3.58
C ASN A 41 1.03 -17.86 4.00
N ALA A 42 0.65 -18.41 5.16
CA ALA A 42 -0.71 -18.28 5.69
C ALA A 42 -1.07 -16.80 5.95
N PHE A 43 -0.14 -16.00 6.49
CA PHE A 43 -0.31 -14.58 6.69
C PHE A 43 -0.46 -13.80 5.36
N ARG A 44 0.35 -14.14 4.35
CA ARG A 44 0.23 -13.57 2.99
C ARG A 44 -1.15 -13.82 2.38
N ILE A 45 -1.67 -15.06 2.49
CA ILE A 45 -3.03 -15.42 2.02
C ILE A 45 -4.09 -14.58 2.75
N LYS A 46 -3.98 -14.43 4.08
CA LYS A 46 -4.89 -13.61 4.89
C LYS A 46 -4.93 -12.15 4.42
N THR A 47 -3.76 -11.56 4.20
CA THR A 47 -3.62 -10.17 3.71
C THR A 47 -4.21 -10.02 2.31
N PHE A 48 -3.94 -10.98 1.42
CA PHE A 48 -4.47 -11.01 0.08
C PHE A 48 -6.00 -11.04 0.05
N ILE A 49 -6.62 -11.93 0.85
CA ILE A 49 -8.08 -12.03 0.95
C ILE A 49 -8.66 -10.72 1.51
N LYS A 50 -8.02 -10.09 2.52
CA LYS A 50 -8.43 -8.78 3.03
C LYS A 50 -8.47 -7.75 1.92
N LYS A 51 -7.37 -7.60 1.16
CA LYS A 51 -7.27 -6.62 0.07
C LYS A 51 -8.31 -6.87 -1.04
N LEU A 52 -8.56 -8.12 -1.41
CA LEU A 52 -9.62 -8.46 -2.37
C LEU A 52 -11.02 -8.05 -1.90
N LEU A 53 -11.30 -8.23 -0.62
CA LEU A 53 -12.58 -7.78 -0.03
C LEU A 53 -12.71 -6.26 -0.05
N ASP A 54 -11.64 -5.56 0.33
CA ASP A 54 -11.63 -4.12 0.36
C ASP A 54 -11.83 -3.56 -1.07
N ILE A 55 -11.15 -4.10 -2.07
CA ILE A 55 -11.38 -3.77 -3.48
C ILE A 55 -12.85 -3.98 -3.86
N SER A 56 -13.42 -5.16 -3.52
CA SER A 56 -14.82 -5.46 -3.84
C SER A 56 -15.80 -4.48 -3.18
N ARG A 57 -15.48 -4.00 -1.96
CA ARG A 57 -16.30 -2.99 -1.25
C ARG A 57 -16.20 -1.62 -1.89
N PHE A 58 -15.00 -1.19 -2.29
CA PHE A 58 -14.79 0.05 -3.01
C PHE A 58 -15.56 0.06 -4.33
N GLU A 59 -15.45 -0.98 -5.15
CA GLU A 59 -16.15 -1.09 -6.43
C GLU A 59 -17.67 -1.15 -6.30
N ALA A 60 -18.16 -1.75 -5.20
CA ALA A 60 -19.59 -1.78 -4.91
C ALA A 60 -20.10 -0.46 -4.29
N GLY A 61 -19.24 0.55 -4.07
CA GLY A 61 -19.61 1.81 -3.40
C GLY A 61 -20.06 1.63 -1.96
N LYS A 62 -19.60 0.55 -1.29
CA LYS A 62 -20.01 0.21 0.08
C LYS A 62 -19.08 0.75 1.16
N VAL A 63 -17.97 1.38 0.78
CA VAL A 63 -17.06 2.01 1.74
C VAL A 63 -17.59 3.38 2.11
N VAL A 64 -17.83 3.57 3.40
CA VAL A 64 -18.18 4.87 3.94
C VAL A 64 -16.88 5.55 4.37
N MET A 65 -16.47 6.58 3.62
CA MET A 65 -15.26 7.32 3.87
C MET A 65 -15.44 8.32 5.01
N LYS A 66 -14.50 8.37 5.93
CA LYS A 66 -14.35 9.48 6.87
C LYS A 66 -13.72 10.66 6.15
N SER A 67 -13.94 11.85 6.67
CA SER A 67 -13.36 13.08 6.14
C SER A 67 -12.92 13.95 7.32
N ASP A 68 -11.88 13.50 7.98
CA ASP A 68 -11.26 14.19 9.11
C ASP A 68 -10.10 15.05 8.61
N GLU A 69 -9.78 16.12 9.32
CA GLU A 69 -8.58 16.90 9.03
C GLU A 69 -7.36 16.13 9.53
N VAL A 70 -6.42 15.84 8.63
CA VAL A 70 -5.26 15.01 8.91
C VAL A 70 -3.97 15.72 8.47
N ASP A 71 -2.91 15.51 9.23
CA ASP A 71 -1.57 16.01 8.92
C ASP A 71 -0.87 15.04 7.96
N VAL A 72 -0.47 15.54 6.79
CA VAL A 72 0.16 14.74 5.74
C VAL A 72 1.48 14.11 6.20
N ALA A 73 2.31 14.88 6.93
CA ALA A 73 3.59 14.38 7.44
C ALA A 73 3.38 13.26 8.48
N ALA A 74 2.35 13.38 9.35
CA ALA A 74 2.03 12.34 10.33
C ALA A 74 1.60 11.04 9.65
N ILE A 75 0.71 11.12 8.64
CA ILE A 75 0.29 9.96 7.85
C ILE A 75 1.47 9.27 7.17
N LEU A 76 2.35 10.03 6.52
CA LEU A 76 3.52 9.48 5.85
C LEU A 76 4.47 8.82 6.85
N GLN A 77 4.68 9.43 8.01
CA GLN A 77 5.52 8.85 9.05
C GLN A 77 4.94 7.53 9.59
N GLU A 78 3.61 7.45 9.79
CA GLU A 78 2.93 6.20 10.16
C GLU A 78 3.07 5.14 9.08
N SER A 79 2.90 5.52 7.81
CA SER A 79 3.04 4.63 6.66
C SER A 79 4.46 4.07 6.54
N ILE A 80 5.48 4.93 6.70
CA ILE A 80 6.90 4.54 6.71
C ILE A 80 7.18 3.55 7.85
N ASN A 81 6.64 3.84 9.04
CA ASN A 81 6.82 2.99 10.21
C ASN A 81 6.19 1.60 10.07
N SER A 82 5.13 1.49 9.26
CA SER A 82 4.35 0.28 9.04
C SER A 82 4.74 -0.49 7.76
N SER A 83 5.53 0.13 6.87
CA SER A 83 6.01 -0.50 5.63
C SER A 83 7.14 -1.50 5.89
N VAL A 84 7.39 -2.39 4.91
CA VAL A 84 8.52 -3.35 4.96
C VAL A 84 9.86 -2.72 4.58
N VAL A 85 9.89 -1.47 4.12
CA VAL A 85 11.11 -0.76 3.75
C VAL A 85 11.93 -0.43 4.99
N ASP A 86 13.22 -0.77 4.98
CA ASP A 86 14.13 -0.30 6.04
C ASP A 86 14.16 1.24 6.05
N ARG A 87 13.87 1.83 7.20
CA ARG A 87 13.85 3.29 7.39
C ARG A 87 15.15 3.99 6.99
N ASN A 88 16.29 3.32 7.16
CA ASN A 88 17.59 3.85 6.75
C ASN A 88 17.73 4.02 5.23
N ARG A 89 16.82 3.41 4.47
CA ARG A 89 16.75 3.47 3.01
C ARG A 89 15.73 4.50 2.51
N ILE A 90 15.02 5.17 3.41
CA ILE A 90 14.01 6.17 3.07
C ILE A 90 14.57 7.57 3.32
N THR A 91 14.44 8.43 2.33
CA THR A 91 14.74 9.87 2.43
C THR A 91 13.43 10.64 2.25
N THR A 92 13.13 11.55 3.15
CA THR A 92 11.89 12.34 3.13
C THR A 92 12.18 13.82 2.96
N ASP A 93 11.37 14.48 2.13
CA ASP A 93 11.33 15.95 1.99
C ASP A 93 9.86 16.40 2.03
N TYR A 94 9.46 16.95 3.15
CA TYR A 94 8.07 17.42 3.36
C TYR A 94 7.92 18.92 3.13
N GLY A 95 8.99 19.61 2.69
CA GLY A 95 9.03 21.08 2.61
C GLY A 95 8.94 21.76 3.98
N ASP A 96 8.83 23.08 3.95
CA ASP A 96 8.79 23.90 5.17
C ASP A 96 7.35 24.15 5.68
N GLU A 97 6.34 23.93 4.85
CA GLU A 97 4.94 24.18 5.16
C GLU A 97 4.26 22.93 5.74
N LYS A 98 3.59 23.10 6.88
CA LYS A 98 2.71 22.05 7.40
C LYS A 98 1.48 21.93 6.51
N LEU A 99 1.31 20.78 5.85
CA LEU A 99 0.17 20.48 4.99
C LEU A 99 -0.85 19.62 5.72
N CYS A 100 -2.11 20.06 5.70
CA CYS A 100 -3.24 19.29 6.17
C CYS A 100 -4.22 19.05 5.02
N MET A 101 -4.91 17.93 5.04
CA MET A 101 -5.97 17.60 4.08
C MET A 101 -7.16 16.93 4.78
N TYR A 102 -8.30 16.83 4.09
CA TYR A 102 -9.46 16.11 4.61
C TYR A 102 -9.51 14.71 4.01
N ALA A 103 -9.34 13.68 4.85
CA ALA A 103 -9.22 12.30 4.38
C ALA A 103 -9.69 11.28 5.42
N ASP A 104 -9.87 10.04 4.99
CA ASP A 104 -9.91 8.87 5.86
C ASP A 104 -8.47 8.40 6.09
N GLU A 105 -7.94 8.72 7.27
CA GLU A 105 -6.54 8.48 7.66
C GLU A 105 -6.13 7.02 7.43
N GLY A 106 -6.97 6.08 7.89
CA GLY A 106 -6.66 4.65 7.78
C GLY A 106 -6.51 4.17 6.33
N TRP A 107 -7.36 4.65 5.43
CA TRP A 107 -7.26 4.30 4.02
C TRP A 107 -6.07 4.96 3.33
N ILE A 108 -5.74 6.21 3.66
CA ILE A 108 -4.56 6.88 3.09
C ILE A 108 -3.27 6.23 3.58
N VAL A 109 -3.18 5.85 4.86
CA VAL A 109 -2.05 5.07 5.40
C VAL A 109 -1.89 3.74 4.64
N GLU A 110 -2.98 2.97 4.46
CA GLU A 110 -2.95 1.71 3.67
C GLU A 110 -2.46 1.95 2.23
N CYS A 111 -2.88 3.06 1.60
CA CYS A 111 -2.42 3.43 0.26
C CYS A 111 -0.91 3.66 0.24
N PHE A 112 -0.39 4.49 1.13
CA PHE A 112 1.05 4.82 1.14
C PHE A 112 1.91 3.62 1.53
N ILE A 113 1.47 2.75 2.44
CA ILE A 113 2.14 1.47 2.73
C ILE A 113 2.25 0.63 1.45
N ASN A 114 1.18 0.50 0.67
CA ASN A 114 1.22 -0.27 -0.58
C ASN A 114 2.21 0.31 -1.60
N LEU A 115 2.33 1.64 -1.70
CA LEU A 115 3.28 2.29 -2.60
C LEU A 115 4.73 2.10 -2.12
N LEU A 116 4.99 2.27 -0.83
CA LEU A 116 6.30 2.04 -0.22
C LEU A 116 6.74 0.59 -0.37
N ASP A 117 5.85 -0.36 -0.06
CA ASP A 117 6.13 -1.79 -0.17
C ASP A 117 6.39 -2.20 -1.62
N ASN A 118 5.73 -1.53 -2.59
CA ASN A 118 6.02 -1.75 -4.00
C ASN A 118 7.43 -1.27 -4.36
N CYS A 119 7.88 -0.11 -3.88
CA CYS A 119 9.26 0.34 -4.08
C CYS A 119 10.26 -0.64 -3.45
N ALA A 120 9.95 -1.21 -2.26
CA ALA A 120 10.82 -2.18 -1.59
C ALA A 120 11.15 -3.41 -2.46
N GLU A 121 10.24 -3.82 -3.33
CA GLU A 121 10.43 -4.98 -4.22
C GLU A 121 11.55 -4.82 -5.23
N TYR A 122 11.83 -3.59 -5.59
CA TYR A 122 12.82 -3.25 -6.62
C TYR A 122 14.11 -2.69 -6.04
N LEU A 123 14.27 -2.75 -4.71
CA LEU A 123 15.52 -2.42 -4.02
C LEU A 123 16.55 -3.53 -4.27
N ALA A 124 17.27 -3.43 -5.40
CA ALA A 124 18.15 -4.50 -5.91
C ALA A 124 19.42 -4.70 -5.06
N ASP A 125 19.90 -3.65 -4.40
CA ASP A 125 21.11 -3.65 -3.57
C ASP A 125 21.02 -2.63 -2.41
N ASP A 126 22.07 -2.55 -1.60
CA ASP A 126 22.12 -1.64 -0.44
C ASP A 126 22.16 -0.16 -0.82
N ASN A 127 22.44 0.19 -2.08
CA ASN A 127 22.48 1.56 -2.57
C ASN A 127 21.10 2.04 -3.06
N THR A 128 20.15 1.13 -3.26
CA THR A 128 18.80 1.48 -3.70
C THR A 128 18.01 2.09 -2.54
N LYS A 129 17.44 3.26 -2.77
CA LYS A 129 16.71 4.07 -1.77
C LYS A 129 15.30 4.39 -2.25
N VAL A 130 14.45 4.74 -1.30
CA VAL A 130 13.11 5.28 -1.52
C VAL A 130 13.10 6.75 -1.09
N TYR A 131 12.46 7.58 -1.90
CA TYR A 131 12.31 9.01 -1.67
C TYR A 131 10.83 9.36 -1.54
N VAL A 132 10.51 10.17 -0.54
CA VAL A 132 9.14 10.62 -0.27
C VAL A 132 9.16 12.13 -0.22
N ASP A 133 8.69 12.76 -1.29
CA ASP A 133 8.60 14.21 -1.42
C ASP A 133 7.15 14.67 -1.29
N VAL A 134 6.91 15.76 -0.56
CA VAL A 134 5.60 16.38 -0.42
C VAL A 134 5.66 17.82 -0.89
N THR A 135 4.75 18.18 -1.77
CA THR A 135 4.65 19.56 -2.28
C THR A 135 3.20 20.01 -2.33
N ARG A 136 2.98 21.32 -2.16
CA ARG A 136 1.69 21.92 -2.43
C ARG A 136 1.64 22.42 -3.86
N LYS A 137 0.55 22.08 -4.56
CA LYS A 137 0.27 22.62 -5.90
C LYS A 137 -1.15 23.18 -5.93
N ASN A 138 -1.25 24.51 -5.82
CA ASN A 138 -2.54 25.20 -5.63
C ASN A 138 -3.25 24.71 -4.35
N ASP A 139 -4.46 24.14 -4.50
CA ASP A 139 -5.27 23.60 -3.41
C ASP A 139 -5.11 22.10 -3.24
N ASP A 140 -4.11 21.48 -3.87
CA ASP A 140 -3.83 20.07 -3.80
C ASP A 140 -2.50 19.80 -3.06
N CYS A 141 -2.50 18.72 -2.28
CA CYS A 141 -1.30 18.08 -1.77
C CYS A 141 -0.80 17.07 -2.79
N VAL A 142 0.46 17.17 -3.18
CA VAL A 142 1.12 16.22 -4.08
C VAL A 142 2.17 15.45 -3.30
N VAL A 143 1.98 14.14 -3.20
CA VAL A 143 2.94 13.21 -2.58
C VAL A 143 3.59 12.40 -3.68
N THR A 144 4.91 12.46 -3.77
CA THR A 144 5.72 11.68 -4.70
C THR A 144 6.47 10.62 -3.93
N ILE A 145 6.29 9.35 -4.28
CA ILE A 145 7.06 8.22 -3.75
C ILE A 145 7.83 7.63 -4.91
N ALA A 146 9.17 7.67 -4.84
CA ALA A 146 10.05 7.23 -5.91
C ALA A 146 11.16 6.33 -5.38
N ASP A 147 11.73 5.50 -6.24
CA ASP A 147 12.95 4.75 -5.98
C ASP A 147 14.05 5.12 -6.99
N ASN A 148 15.27 4.66 -6.75
CA ASN A 148 16.38 4.77 -7.71
C ASN A 148 16.73 3.39 -8.31
N GLY A 149 15.74 2.52 -8.45
CA GLY A 149 15.89 1.19 -9.07
C GLY A 149 15.84 1.23 -10.60
N LYS A 150 15.41 0.12 -11.19
CA LYS A 150 15.39 -0.05 -12.67
C LYS A 150 14.27 0.73 -13.39
N GLY A 151 13.32 1.30 -12.65
CA GLY A 151 12.16 1.97 -13.21
C GLY A 151 11.12 1.01 -13.84
N LEU A 152 10.15 1.60 -14.52
CA LEU A 152 9.03 0.94 -15.19
C LEU A 152 9.16 1.08 -16.70
N SER A 153 8.65 0.11 -17.47
CA SER A 153 8.45 0.29 -18.90
C SER A 153 7.23 1.21 -19.19
N THR A 154 7.18 1.81 -20.35
CA THR A 154 6.08 2.70 -20.74
C THR A 154 4.71 2.00 -20.76
N GLU A 155 4.68 0.70 -21.08
CA GLU A 155 3.49 -0.13 -21.06
C GLU A 155 2.96 -0.30 -19.63
N GLN A 156 3.85 -0.31 -18.64
CA GLN A 156 3.50 -0.49 -17.24
C GLN A 156 2.88 0.76 -16.59
N PHE A 157 3.13 1.97 -17.09
CA PHE A 157 2.67 3.21 -16.44
C PHE A 157 1.17 3.23 -16.14
N ASN A 158 0.35 2.65 -17.00
CA ASN A 158 -1.09 2.56 -16.82
C ASN A 158 -1.54 1.17 -16.34
N SER A 159 -0.88 0.11 -16.81
CA SER A 159 -1.29 -1.27 -16.52
C SER A 159 -0.97 -1.69 -15.09
N ILE A 160 0.04 -1.09 -14.44
CA ILE A 160 0.47 -1.44 -13.08
C ILE A 160 -0.62 -1.27 -12.02
N PHE A 161 -1.67 -0.47 -12.30
CA PHE A 161 -2.84 -0.32 -11.43
C PHE A 161 -3.96 -1.34 -11.74
N ASN A 162 -3.81 -2.18 -12.76
CA ASN A 162 -4.79 -3.22 -13.04
C ASN A 162 -4.64 -4.36 -12.05
N ARG A 163 -5.74 -5.09 -11.82
CA ARG A 163 -5.71 -6.26 -10.95
C ARG A 163 -4.86 -7.38 -11.56
N PHE A 164 -4.10 -8.04 -10.69
CA PHE A 164 -3.27 -9.19 -11.06
C PHE A 164 -2.15 -8.87 -12.04
N GLU A 165 -1.83 -7.60 -12.23
CA GLU A 165 -0.64 -7.19 -12.97
C GLU A 165 0.58 -7.40 -12.08
N THR A 166 1.44 -8.34 -12.45
CA THR A 166 2.68 -8.64 -11.72
C THR A 166 3.83 -8.76 -12.71
N ASN A 167 4.99 -8.22 -12.35
CA ASN A 167 6.22 -8.35 -13.15
C ASN A 167 7.06 -9.58 -12.75
N GLY A 168 6.54 -10.42 -11.84
CA GLY A 168 7.24 -11.55 -11.25
C GLY A 168 6.79 -12.92 -11.78
N SER A 169 7.58 -13.95 -11.50
CA SER A 169 7.19 -15.34 -11.73
C SER A 169 5.99 -15.71 -10.84
N ALA A 170 5.18 -16.69 -11.28
CA ALA A 170 4.03 -17.21 -10.53
C ALA A 170 4.39 -17.77 -9.13
N ALA A 171 5.69 -17.88 -8.79
CA ALA A 171 6.19 -18.29 -7.48
C ALA A 171 6.17 -17.14 -6.46
N ASP A 172 6.18 -15.87 -6.90
CA ASP A 172 6.04 -14.72 -6.02
C ASP A 172 4.56 -14.45 -5.80
N PHE A 173 4.06 -14.76 -4.60
CA PHE A 173 2.66 -14.61 -4.17
C PHE A 173 2.21 -13.14 -4.07
N LYS A 174 2.74 -12.28 -4.96
CA LYS A 174 2.41 -10.86 -5.07
C LYS A 174 1.34 -10.71 -6.12
N ALA A 175 0.12 -10.64 -5.64
CA ALA A 175 -1.06 -10.76 -6.46
C ALA A 175 -1.41 -9.53 -7.31
N GLY A 176 -0.56 -8.49 -7.40
CA GLY A 176 -0.83 -7.30 -8.20
C GLY A 176 -2.14 -6.58 -7.81
N ILE A 177 -2.53 -6.62 -6.53
CA ILE A 177 -3.76 -6.00 -6.04
C ILE A 177 -3.53 -4.76 -5.18
N GLY A 178 -2.30 -4.57 -4.64
CA GLY A 178 -1.98 -3.44 -3.77
C GLY A 178 -2.13 -2.10 -4.47
N LEU A 179 -1.54 -1.97 -5.65
CA LEU A 179 -1.62 -0.74 -6.45
C LEU A 179 -3.04 -0.47 -6.97
N ASN A 180 -3.79 -1.52 -7.33
CA ASN A 180 -5.20 -1.37 -7.68
C ASN A 180 -6.02 -0.83 -6.50
N LEU A 181 -5.82 -1.36 -5.28
CA LEU A 181 -6.46 -0.85 -4.07
C LEU A 181 -6.05 0.61 -3.80
N SER A 182 -4.76 0.95 -3.93
CA SER A 182 -4.29 2.32 -3.78
C SER A 182 -4.99 3.28 -4.74
N LYS A 183 -5.17 2.90 -5.99
CA LYS A 183 -5.91 3.71 -6.98
C LYS A 183 -7.35 3.94 -6.54
N LEU A 184 -8.06 2.90 -6.12
CA LEU A 184 -9.45 3.00 -5.64
C LEU A 184 -9.57 3.89 -4.40
N ILE A 185 -8.63 3.79 -3.46
CA ILE A 185 -8.56 4.64 -2.28
C ILE A 185 -8.41 6.11 -2.69
N ILE A 186 -7.45 6.42 -3.55
CA ILE A 186 -7.18 7.79 -3.99
C ILE A 186 -8.36 8.36 -4.78
N GLU A 187 -8.98 7.58 -5.68
CA GLU A 187 -10.19 7.99 -6.42
C GLU A 187 -11.37 8.25 -5.48
N ALA A 188 -11.54 7.46 -4.41
CA ALA A 188 -12.57 7.68 -3.39
C ALA A 188 -12.34 8.96 -2.57
N HIS A 189 -11.10 9.43 -2.48
CA HIS A 189 -10.74 10.74 -1.91
C HIS A 189 -10.76 11.87 -2.97
N HIS A 190 -11.29 11.62 -4.17
CA HIS A 190 -11.34 12.58 -5.28
C HIS A 190 -9.97 13.05 -5.76
N GLY A 191 -8.93 12.27 -5.47
CA GLY A 191 -7.58 12.47 -5.92
C GLY A 191 -7.25 11.74 -7.21
N SER A 192 -5.98 11.75 -7.58
CA SER A 192 -5.44 10.97 -8.69
C SER A 192 -4.10 10.36 -8.35
N ILE A 193 -3.80 9.21 -8.93
CA ILE A 193 -2.50 8.55 -8.82
C ILE A 193 -1.96 8.25 -10.21
N LYS A 194 -0.67 8.48 -10.41
CA LYS A 194 0.06 8.17 -11.65
C LYS A 194 1.34 7.44 -11.34
N ALA A 195 1.77 6.58 -12.26
CA ALA A 195 3.07 5.94 -12.22
C ALA A 195 3.92 6.39 -13.41
N GLY A 196 5.21 6.43 -13.21
CA GLY A 196 6.18 6.83 -14.23
C GLY A 196 7.60 6.50 -13.78
N ASN A 197 8.57 7.13 -14.43
CA ASN A 197 9.96 7.08 -14.02
C ASN A 197 10.41 8.47 -13.56
N SER A 198 11.10 8.50 -12.44
CA SER A 198 11.58 9.74 -11.84
C SER A 198 12.78 10.29 -12.60
N GLU A 199 12.69 11.50 -13.14
CA GLU A 199 13.83 12.23 -13.70
C GLU A 199 14.85 12.60 -12.61
N LYS A 200 14.37 12.83 -11.37
CA LYS A 200 15.19 13.25 -10.24
C LYS A 200 15.96 12.08 -9.62
N TYR A 201 15.33 10.90 -9.51
CA TYR A 201 15.87 9.76 -8.76
C TYR A 201 16.24 8.56 -9.64
N GLY A 202 15.72 8.47 -10.87
CA GLY A 202 16.12 7.52 -11.92
C GLY A 202 15.35 6.20 -11.94
N GLY A 203 14.59 5.86 -10.88
CA GLY A 203 13.78 4.65 -10.80
C GLY A 203 12.30 4.88 -11.02
N ALA A 204 11.45 4.00 -10.51
CA ALA A 204 10.00 4.16 -10.58
C ALA A 204 9.51 5.31 -9.69
N GLU A 205 8.41 5.94 -10.10
CA GLU A 205 7.80 7.05 -9.39
C GLU A 205 6.28 6.90 -9.37
N PHE A 206 5.70 7.12 -8.18
CA PHE A 206 4.26 7.21 -7.97
C PHE A 206 3.93 8.63 -7.50
N VAL A 207 3.09 9.32 -8.26
CA VAL A 207 2.64 10.69 -7.93
C VAL A 207 1.18 10.63 -7.52
N VAL A 208 0.90 10.93 -6.26
CA VAL A 208 -0.43 11.01 -5.66
C VAL A 208 -0.81 12.47 -5.50
N THR A 209 -1.97 12.87 -6.02
CA THR A 209 -2.52 14.22 -5.86
C THR A 209 -3.84 14.12 -5.11
N LEU A 210 -3.96 14.83 -3.99
CA LEU A 210 -5.13 14.83 -3.12
C LEU A 210 -5.59 16.27 -2.84
N PRO A 211 -6.90 16.57 -2.92
CA PRO A 211 -7.43 17.88 -2.58
C PRO A 211 -7.25 18.16 -1.08
N MET A 212 -6.80 19.37 -0.73
CA MET A 212 -6.59 19.79 0.65
C MET A 212 -7.89 20.34 1.30
N TYR A 213 -8.92 20.63 0.51
CA TYR A 213 -10.18 21.19 1.01
C TYR A 213 -11.23 20.12 1.26
N ARG A 214 -12.11 20.40 2.23
CA ARG A 214 -13.24 19.51 2.52
C ARG A 214 -14.26 19.56 1.40
N LEU A 215 -14.46 18.46 0.71
CA LEU A 215 -15.51 18.36 -0.30
C LEU A 215 -16.88 18.36 0.39
N LYS A 216 -17.78 19.26 -0.03
CA LYS A 216 -19.16 19.26 0.41
C LYS A 216 -19.84 18.00 -0.13
N THR A 217 -20.04 17.01 0.71
CA THR A 217 -20.88 15.86 0.35
C THR A 217 -22.31 16.33 0.09
N LYS A 218 -22.88 15.98 -1.06
CA LYS A 218 -24.27 16.34 -1.47
C LYS A 218 -25.38 15.79 -0.54
N TYR A 219 -25.05 15.15 0.57
CA TYR A 219 -25.99 14.42 1.44
C TYR A 219 -26.05 14.90 2.90
N GLN A 220 -25.68 16.16 3.19
CA GLN A 220 -25.91 16.76 4.52
C GLN A 220 -27.10 17.75 4.57
N SER A 221 -28.11 17.53 3.76
CA SER A 221 -29.36 18.26 3.85
C SER A 221 -30.53 17.30 3.63
N MET A 222 -30.90 16.57 4.69
CA MET A 222 -32.24 16.09 5.01
C MET A 222 -32.33 15.85 6.51
#